data_02193309e60321d4e42264951f1e08ce
#
_entry.id   02193309e60321d4e42264951f1e08ce
#
_cell.length_a   1.000
_cell.length_b   1.000
_cell.length_c   1.000
_cell.angle_alpha   90.00
_cell.angle_beta   90.00
_cell.angle_gamma   90.00
#
_symmetry.space_group_name_H-M   'P 1'
#
loop_
_entity.id
_entity.type
_entity.pdbx_description
1 polymer ?
#
loop_
_entity_poly.entity_id
_entity_poly.type
_entity_poly.pdbx_seq_one_letter_code
_entity_poly.pdbx_strand_id
1 'polypeptide(L)'
;MTKATDSPQPPEALTRWYTRYSSPVGVLYIAARANAIVGIWYEDQAHFPLPHELGGLVENPGAYLRDHGTPEDDKPAGEYAAAQLLELATVQLSEYFARKRTSFTLPLDPEGTDFQLIVWEHLKTVPAGYTTTYGDISRAVGPGAPAQAVGQAVGRNKVSIMIPCHRVIGADGSLTGYAGGVERKQFLLDLEEPEEVREARLF
;
A
#
# COMPACT_ATOMS: atom_id res chain seq x y z
N MET A 1 -15.47 -44.55 -1.10
CA MET A 1 -14.70 -43.81 -2.12
C MET A 1 -15.38 -42.45 -2.33
N THR A 2 -14.98 -41.48 -1.55
CA THR A 2 -15.50 -40.09 -1.59
C THR A 2 -14.67 -39.32 -2.61
N LYS A 3 -15.29 -38.88 -3.69
CA LYS A 3 -14.67 -37.97 -4.68
C LYS A 3 -14.38 -36.64 -3.98
N ALA A 4 -13.12 -36.26 -3.91
CA ALA A 4 -12.72 -34.89 -3.58
C ALA A 4 -13.36 -33.98 -4.64
N THR A 5 -14.17 -33.03 -4.18
CA THR A 5 -14.71 -31.96 -5.01
C THR A 5 -13.54 -31.01 -5.31
N ASP A 6 -13.03 -31.14 -6.53
CA ASP A 6 -12.07 -30.21 -7.12
C ASP A 6 -12.80 -28.86 -7.28
N SER A 7 -12.59 -27.96 -6.33
CA SER A 7 -13.08 -26.59 -6.44
C SER A 7 -12.24 -25.91 -7.54
N PRO A 8 -12.86 -25.25 -8.53
CA PRO A 8 -12.11 -24.60 -9.58
C PRO A 8 -11.12 -23.59 -8.96
N GLN A 9 -9.84 -23.77 -9.26
CA GLN A 9 -8.84 -22.77 -8.88
C GLN A 9 -9.21 -21.42 -9.54
N PRO A 10 -9.09 -20.30 -8.82
CA PRO A 10 -9.32 -19.00 -9.42
C PRO A 10 -8.40 -18.83 -10.63
N PRO A 11 -8.82 -18.10 -11.68
CA PRO A 11 -7.98 -17.83 -12.83
C PRO A 11 -6.67 -17.19 -12.33
N GLU A 12 -5.57 -17.64 -12.88
CA GLU A 12 -4.18 -17.33 -12.47
C GLU A 12 -3.90 -15.83 -12.26
N ALA A 13 -4.53 -14.99 -13.07
CA ALA A 13 -4.47 -13.52 -12.97
C ALA A 13 -5.04 -12.95 -11.64
N LEU A 14 -5.83 -13.74 -10.89
CA LEU A 14 -6.42 -13.33 -9.60
C LEU A 14 -5.68 -13.91 -8.39
N THR A 15 -4.71 -14.79 -8.60
CA THR A 15 -3.92 -15.37 -7.52
C THR A 15 -3.01 -14.31 -6.92
N ARG A 16 -2.99 -14.25 -5.60
CA ARG A 16 -2.21 -13.29 -4.83
C ARG A 16 -1.17 -14.01 -3.99
N TRP A 17 -0.05 -13.31 -3.77
CA TRP A 17 0.99 -13.70 -2.82
C TRP A 17 1.31 -12.51 -1.95
N TYR A 18 1.69 -12.77 -0.70
CA TYR A 18 2.02 -11.71 0.23
C TYR A 18 3.29 -12.03 1.02
N THR A 19 3.89 -10.99 1.54
CA THR A 19 4.98 -11.09 2.52
C THR A 19 4.73 -10.17 3.70
N ARG A 20 5.46 -10.39 4.78
CA ARG A 20 5.47 -9.53 5.97
C ARG A 20 6.77 -8.74 6.00
N TYR A 21 6.67 -7.45 6.20
CA TYR A 21 7.81 -6.55 6.30
C TYR A 21 7.79 -5.83 7.64
N SER A 22 8.85 -6.01 8.46
CA SER A 22 9.04 -5.30 9.71
C SER A 22 9.52 -3.88 9.44
N SER A 23 8.75 -2.87 9.83
CA SER A 23 9.03 -1.47 9.59
C SER A 23 9.06 -0.67 10.89
N PRO A 24 9.57 0.60 10.88
CA PRO A 24 9.50 1.49 12.05
C PRO A 24 8.07 1.81 12.53
N VAL A 25 7.06 1.58 11.69
CA VAL A 25 5.64 1.79 12.01
C VAL A 25 4.90 0.47 12.30
N GLY A 26 5.62 -0.62 12.55
CA GLY A 26 5.09 -1.95 12.80
C GLY A 26 5.15 -2.86 11.58
N VAL A 27 4.54 -4.04 11.68
CA VAL A 27 4.52 -5.02 10.61
C VAL A 27 3.59 -4.57 9.50
N LEU A 28 4.10 -4.60 8.27
CA LEU A 28 3.33 -4.37 7.04
C LEU A 28 3.12 -5.71 6.33
N TYR A 29 1.89 -5.94 5.87
CA TYR A 29 1.54 -7.01 4.96
C TYR A 29 1.50 -6.43 3.54
N ILE A 30 2.35 -6.93 2.67
CA ILE A 30 2.47 -6.49 1.28
C ILE A 30 1.95 -7.61 0.40
N ALA A 31 0.95 -7.34 -0.42
CA ALA A 31 0.39 -8.31 -1.34
C ALA A 31 0.58 -7.88 -2.80
N ALA A 32 0.91 -8.86 -3.64
CA ALA A 32 1.09 -8.69 -5.07
C ALA A 32 0.34 -9.76 -5.87
N ARG A 33 -0.01 -9.41 -7.08
CA ARG A 33 -0.23 -10.34 -8.20
C ARG A 33 1.03 -10.40 -9.05
N ALA A 34 1.01 -11.21 -10.09
CA ALA A 34 2.15 -11.33 -11.01
C ALA A 34 2.60 -10.00 -11.65
N ASN A 35 1.73 -9.02 -11.74
CA ASN A 35 1.93 -7.79 -12.50
C ASN A 35 1.87 -6.49 -11.69
N ALA A 36 1.40 -6.53 -10.42
CA ALA A 36 1.24 -5.32 -9.61
C ALA A 36 1.15 -5.60 -8.10
N ILE A 37 1.49 -4.60 -7.30
CA ILE A 37 1.15 -4.54 -5.87
C ILE A 37 -0.33 -4.21 -5.75
N VAL A 38 -1.06 -5.05 -5.01
CA VAL A 38 -2.51 -4.92 -4.82
C VAL A 38 -2.89 -4.47 -3.41
N GLY A 39 -1.94 -4.53 -2.46
CA GLY A 39 -2.20 -4.08 -1.11
C GLY A 39 -0.96 -3.94 -0.24
N ILE A 40 -1.01 -2.97 0.66
CA ILE A 40 -0.07 -2.77 1.78
C ILE A 40 -0.89 -2.35 2.97
N TRP A 41 -0.89 -3.16 4.03
CA TRP A 41 -1.68 -2.93 5.24
C TRP A 41 -0.81 -3.03 6.49
N TYR A 42 -1.12 -2.25 7.50
CA TYR A 42 -0.62 -2.47 8.85
C TYR A 42 -1.35 -3.67 9.47
N GLU A 43 -0.67 -4.49 10.24
CA GLU A 43 -1.21 -5.72 10.83
C GLU A 43 -2.51 -5.51 11.64
N ASP A 44 -2.65 -4.35 12.27
CA ASP A 44 -3.75 -3.99 13.18
C ASP A 44 -4.66 -2.87 12.65
N GLN A 45 -4.57 -2.54 11.34
CA GLN A 45 -5.36 -1.45 10.79
C GLN A 45 -6.86 -1.77 10.64
N ALA A 46 -7.66 -0.71 10.61
CA ALA A 46 -9.06 -0.80 10.18
C ALA A 46 -9.13 -1.34 8.72
N HIS A 47 -10.07 -2.26 8.48
CA HIS A 47 -10.27 -2.89 7.17
C HIS A 47 -9.07 -3.75 6.70
N PHE A 48 -8.38 -4.39 7.63
CA PHE A 48 -7.39 -5.40 7.30
C PHE A 48 -8.06 -6.56 6.52
N PRO A 49 -7.43 -7.08 5.44
CA PRO A 49 -8.03 -8.14 4.64
C PRO A 49 -8.20 -9.43 5.44
N LEU A 50 -9.20 -10.21 5.07
CA LEU A 50 -9.38 -11.56 5.63
C LEU A 50 -8.23 -12.48 5.17
N PRO A 51 -7.87 -13.53 5.94
CA PRO A 51 -6.74 -14.39 5.60
C PRO A 51 -6.78 -14.96 4.18
N HIS A 52 -7.95 -15.32 3.67
CA HIS A 52 -8.12 -15.85 2.31
C HIS A 52 -7.96 -14.79 1.20
N GLU A 53 -8.03 -13.50 1.54
CA GLU A 53 -7.83 -12.39 0.60
C GLU A 53 -6.35 -12.01 0.45
N LEU A 54 -5.49 -12.43 1.37
CA LEU A 54 -4.04 -12.17 1.29
C LEU A 54 -3.35 -13.03 0.24
N GLY A 55 -3.79 -14.29 0.07
CA GLY A 55 -3.18 -15.24 -0.87
C GLY A 55 -2.10 -16.12 -0.24
N GLY A 56 -1.15 -16.59 -1.06
CA GLY A 56 -0.03 -17.42 -0.62
C GLY A 56 1.06 -16.60 0.09
N LEU A 57 1.62 -17.14 1.17
CA LEU A 57 2.73 -16.49 1.89
C LEU A 57 4.08 -16.76 1.22
N VAL A 58 4.83 -15.72 0.93
CA VAL A 58 6.25 -15.77 0.57
C VAL A 58 7.03 -15.13 1.71
N GLU A 59 7.54 -15.94 2.64
CA GLU A 59 8.16 -15.44 3.88
C GLU A 59 9.36 -14.53 3.63
N ASN A 60 10.22 -14.90 2.68
CA ASN A 60 11.40 -14.14 2.29
C ASN A 60 11.50 -14.11 0.75
N PRO A 61 10.96 -13.08 0.10
CA PRO A 61 10.97 -13.00 -1.36
C PRO A 61 12.37 -13.06 -1.96
N GLY A 62 13.35 -12.39 -1.37
CA GLY A 62 14.74 -12.40 -1.85
C GLY A 62 15.41 -13.77 -1.74
N ALA A 63 15.17 -14.54 -0.68
CA ALA A 63 15.62 -15.92 -0.56
C ALA A 63 14.90 -16.80 -1.58
N TYR A 64 13.57 -16.66 -1.67
CA TYR A 64 12.77 -17.38 -2.65
C TYR A 64 13.31 -17.24 -4.08
N LEU A 65 13.62 -16.01 -4.50
CA LEU A 65 14.15 -15.72 -5.84
C LEU A 65 15.54 -16.33 -6.08
N ARG A 66 16.40 -16.37 -5.06
CA ARG A 66 17.73 -17.01 -5.17
C ARG A 66 17.65 -18.54 -5.28
N ASP A 67 16.73 -19.13 -4.51
CA ASP A 67 16.63 -20.59 -4.39
C ASP A 67 15.90 -21.23 -5.59
N HIS A 68 15.06 -20.47 -6.29
CA HIS A 68 14.19 -20.98 -7.35
C HIS A 68 14.61 -20.57 -8.77
N GLY A 69 15.61 -19.71 -8.94
CA GLY A 69 16.10 -19.29 -10.26
C GLY A 69 15.02 -18.69 -11.17
N THR A 70 15.17 -18.85 -12.48
CA THR A 70 14.13 -18.48 -13.44
C THR A 70 12.98 -19.49 -13.40
N PRO A 71 11.73 -19.06 -13.69
CA PRO A 71 10.56 -19.93 -13.63
C PRO A 71 10.66 -21.06 -14.64
N GLU A 72 10.99 -22.26 -14.18
CA GLU A 72 10.88 -23.51 -14.94
C GLU A 72 9.92 -24.46 -14.20
N ASP A 73 8.82 -24.71 -14.84
CA ASP A 73 7.98 -25.91 -14.98
C ASP A 73 7.14 -26.50 -13.84
N ASP A 74 7.27 -26.16 -12.55
CA ASP A 74 6.48 -26.88 -11.52
C ASP A 74 5.81 -25.97 -10.46
N LYS A 75 5.76 -24.66 -10.67
CA LYS A 75 5.17 -23.70 -9.70
C LYS A 75 3.99 -22.95 -10.30
N PRO A 76 3.06 -22.48 -9.43
CA PRO A 76 1.95 -21.65 -9.92
C PRO A 76 2.52 -20.49 -10.73
N ALA A 77 2.16 -20.41 -12.00
CA ALA A 77 2.55 -19.31 -12.85
C ALA A 77 2.13 -18.00 -12.16
N GLY A 78 3.05 -17.03 -12.13
CA GLY A 78 2.84 -15.76 -11.46
C GLY A 78 3.41 -15.65 -10.04
N GLU A 79 3.71 -16.74 -9.33
CA GLU A 79 4.32 -16.68 -8.00
C GLU A 79 5.71 -16.02 -8.04
N TYR A 80 6.55 -16.43 -8.99
CA TYR A 80 7.89 -15.86 -9.15
C TYR A 80 7.83 -14.36 -9.47
N ALA A 81 6.96 -13.95 -10.40
CA ALA A 81 6.77 -12.54 -10.75
C ALA A 81 6.22 -11.72 -9.56
N ALA A 82 5.27 -12.29 -8.80
CA ALA A 82 4.79 -11.67 -7.57
C ALA A 82 5.91 -11.56 -6.51
N ALA A 83 6.74 -12.60 -6.34
CA ALA A 83 7.88 -12.56 -5.42
C ALA A 83 8.90 -11.47 -5.80
N GLN A 84 9.13 -11.24 -7.11
CA GLN A 84 9.95 -10.11 -7.57
C GLN A 84 9.37 -8.76 -7.15
N LEU A 85 8.06 -8.56 -7.30
CA LEU A 85 7.38 -7.34 -6.88
C LEU A 85 7.40 -7.17 -5.36
N LEU A 86 7.20 -8.24 -4.60
CA LEU A 86 7.27 -8.23 -3.14
C LEU A 86 8.68 -7.85 -2.66
N GLU A 87 9.73 -8.41 -3.25
CA GLU A 87 11.11 -8.05 -2.92
C GLU A 87 11.39 -6.58 -3.24
N LEU A 88 11.04 -6.13 -4.44
CA LEU A 88 11.20 -4.71 -4.82
C LEU A 88 10.41 -3.78 -3.90
N ALA A 89 9.23 -4.19 -3.44
CA ALA A 89 8.44 -3.40 -2.50
C ALA A 89 9.12 -3.27 -1.14
N THR A 90 9.69 -4.36 -0.61
CA THR A 90 10.44 -4.33 0.66
C THR A 90 11.68 -3.46 0.55
N VAL A 91 12.42 -3.55 -0.56
CA VAL A 91 13.58 -2.68 -0.82
C VAL A 91 13.17 -1.21 -0.87
N GLN A 92 12.15 -0.86 -1.67
CA GLN A 92 11.70 0.53 -1.80
C GLN A 92 11.14 1.09 -0.48
N LEU A 93 10.44 0.29 0.31
CA LEU A 93 9.98 0.69 1.65
C LEU A 93 11.16 0.88 2.61
N SER A 94 12.18 0.02 2.56
CA SER A 94 13.40 0.18 3.35
C SER A 94 14.13 1.48 3.02
N GLU A 95 14.25 1.82 1.73
CA GLU A 95 14.82 3.08 1.27
C GLU A 95 13.97 4.29 1.71
N TYR A 96 12.65 4.19 1.67
CA TYR A 96 11.72 5.22 2.12
C TYR A 96 11.89 5.49 3.63
N PHE A 97 11.87 4.46 4.47
CA PHE A 97 12.07 4.62 5.90
C PHE A 97 13.49 5.11 6.26
N ALA A 98 14.46 4.83 5.41
CA ALA A 98 15.82 5.37 5.53
C ALA A 98 15.98 6.80 4.93
N ARG A 99 14.90 7.46 4.49
CA ARG A 99 14.87 8.77 3.83
C ARG A 99 15.70 8.85 2.53
N LYS A 100 15.98 7.69 1.90
CA LYS A 100 16.70 7.60 0.62
C LYS A 100 15.78 7.67 -0.58
N ARG A 101 14.47 7.61 -0.35
CA ARG A 101 13.43 7.60 -1.37
C ARG A 101 12.21 8.41 -0.92
N THR A 102 11.63 9.16 -1.84
CA THR A 102 10.41 9.96 -1.62
C THR A 102 9.24 9.55 -2.52
N SER A 103 9.48 8.64 -3.47
CA SER A 103 8.47 8.14 -4.43
C SER A 103 8.68 6.66 -4.72
N PHE A 104 7.63 5.98 -5.16
CA PHE A 104 7.64 4.55 -5.48
C PHE A 104 7.44 4.34 -6.98
N THR A 105 8.12 3.32 -7.54
CA THR A 105 8.13 3.05 -9.00
C THR A 105 7.45 1.73 -9.36
N LEU A 106 6.80 1.08 -8.41
CA LEU A 106 6.10 -0.19 -8.61
C LEU A 106 4.72 0.02 -9.25
N PRO A 107 4.29 -0.89 -10.12
CA PRO A 107 2.91 -0.91 -10.59
C PRO A 107 1.96 -1.20 -9.42
N LEU A 108 0.92 -0.37 -9.28
CA LEU A 108 -0.11 -0.51 -8.26
C LEU A 108 -1.45 -0.80 -8.91
N ASP A 109 -2.14 -1.84 -8.44
CA ASP A 109 -3.48 -2.23 -8.93
C ASP A 109 -4.42 -2.57 -7.75
N PRO A 110 -4.77 -1.58 -6.91
CA PRO A 110 -5.70 -1.80 -5.81
C PRO A 110 -7.12 -1.96 -6.32
N GLU A 111 -7.84 -2.94 -5.79
CA GLU A 111 -9.27 -3.11 -6.05
C GLU A 111 -10.09 -2.10 -5.25
N GLY A 112 -10.97 -1.38 -5.93
CA GLY A 112 -11.86 -0.39 -5.33
C GLY A 112 -13.04 -0.06 -6.23
N THR A 113 -13.98 0.76 -5.73
CA THR A 113 -14.99 1.36 -6.59
C THR A 113 -14.36 2.42 -7.47
N ASP A 114 -15.03 2.77 -8.60
CA ASP A 114 -14.53 3.82 -9.50
C ASP A 114 -14.20 5.12 -8.76
N PHE A 115 -15.06 5.51 -7.82
CA PHE A 115 -14.82 6.69 -6.99
C PHE A 115 -13.58 6.57 -6.10
N GLN A 116 -13.36 5.40 -5.48
CA GLN A 116 -12.16 5.15 -4.69
C GLN A 116 -10.90 5.22 -5.55
N LEU A 117 -10.93 4.60 -6.72
CA LEU A 117 -9.80 4.61 -7.66
C LEU A 117 -9.46 6.05 -8.09
N ILE A 118 -10.46 6.87 -8.43
CA ILE A 118 -10.26 8.29 -8.77
C ILE A 118 -9.60 9.05 -7.62
N VAL A 119 -10.08 8.86 -6.38
CA VAL A 119 -9.50 9.49 -5.19
C VAL A 119 -8.07 9.01 -4.97
N TRP A 120 -7.80 7.72 -5.08
CA TRP A 120 -6.45 7.16 -4.87
C TRP A 120 -5.46 7.60 -5.96
N GLU A 121 -5.89 7.72 -7.21
CA GLU A 121 -5.07 8.31 -8.27
C GLU A 121 -4.70 9.76 -7.95
N HIS A 122 -5.66 10.56 -7.46
CA HIS A 122 -5.37 11.92 -7.04
C HIS A 122 -4.38 11.95 -5.86
N LEU A 123 -4.50 11.05 -4.88
CA LEU A 123 -3.53 10.99 -3.77
C LEU A 123 -2.09 10.82 -4.23
N LYS A 124 -1.85 10.04 -5.28
CA LYS A 124 -0.50 9.81 -5.83
C LYS A 124 0.15 11.09 -6.39
N THR A 125 -0.63 12.13 -6.66
CA THR A 125 -0.11 13.43 -7.13
C THR A 125 0.41 14.31 -6.01
N VAL A 126 0.09 14.02 -4.74
CA VAL A 126 0.56 14.79 -3.58
C VAL A 126 2.00 14.35 -3.26
N PRO A 127 3.01 15.23 -3.40
CA PRO A 127 4.41 14.83 -3.19
C PRO A 127 4.74 14.66 -1.70
N ALA A 128 5.85 13.97 -1.41
CA ALA A 128 6.38 13.86 -0.04
C ALA A 128 6.72 15.25 0.52
N GLY A 129 6.47 15.44 1.81
CA GLY A 129 6.66 16.73 2.49
C GLY A 129 5.53 17.74 2.29
N TYR A 130 4.51 17.38 1.51
CA TYR A 130 3.33 18.22 1.31
C TYR A 130 2.07 17.52 1.80
N THR A 131 1.09 18.32 2.20
CA THR A 131 -0.22 17.84 2.64
C THR A 131 -1.32 18.43 1.76
N THR A 132 -2.47 17.77 1.76
CA THR A 132 -3.70 18.23 1.13
C THR A 132 -4.87 18.05 2.10
N THR A 133 -6.02 18.66 1.83
CA THR A 133 -7.22 18.50 2.63
C THR A 133 -8.28 17.67 1.91
N TYR A 134 -9.21 17.06 2.67
CA TYR A 134 -10.37 16.37 2.08
C TYR A 134 -11.19 17.30 1.16
N GLY A 135 -11.25 18.59 1.48
CA GLY A 135 -11.92 19.60 0.66
C GLY A 135 -11.19 19.89 -0.65
N ASP A 136 -9.85 19.91 -0.64
CA ASP A 136 -9.06 20.10 -1.86
C ASP A 136 -9.23 18.92 -2.81
N ILE A 137 -9.16 17.69 -2.28
CA ILE A 137 -9.40 16.47 -3.07
C ILE A 137 -10.83 16.49 -3.63
N SER A 138 -11.83 16.82 -2.80
CA SER A 138 -13.22 16.92 -3.22
C SER A 138 -13.40 17.86 -4.43
N ARG A 139 -12.73 19.02 -4.43
CA ARG A 139 -12.74 19.95 -5.56
C ARG A 139 -12.04 19.42 -6.80
N ALA A 140 -10.94 18.68 -6.60
CA ALA A 140 -10.11 18.17 -7.69
C ALA A 140 -10.74 16.96 -8.41
N VAL A 141 -11.41 16.07 -7.68
CA VAL A 141 -12.00 14.85 -8.27
C VAL A 141 -13.33 15.09 -9.00
N GLY A 142 -13.91 16.28 -8.85
CA GLY A 142 -15.04 16.71 -9.65
C GLY A 142 -16.28 17.13 -8.86
N PRO A 143 -17.24 17.79 -9.54
CA PRO A 143 -18.45 18.30 -8.92
C PRO A 143 -19.31 17.16 -8.37
N GLY A 144 -19.76 17.30 -7.11
CA GLY A 144 -20.64 16.33 -6.45
C GLY A 144 -19.90 15.27 -5.60
N ALA A 145 -18.59 15.38 -5.41
CA ALA A 145 -17.84 14.54 -4.48
C ALA A 145 -17.81 15.19 -3.07
N PRO A 146 -18.71 14.84 -2.12
CA PRO A 146 -18.67 15.42 -0.78
C PRO A 146 -17.37 15.07 -0.06
N ALA A 147 -16.80 16.00 0.72
CA ALA A 147 -15.59 15.76 1.49
C ALA A 147 -15.70 14.51 2.42
N GLN A 148 -16.91 14.21 2.91
CA GLN A 148 -17.18 12.99 3.68
C GLN A 148 -16.98 11.73 2.84
N ALA A 149 -17.46 11.68 1.59
CA ALA A 149 -17.26 10.54 0.69
C ALA A 149 -15.78 10.38 0.32
N VAL A 150 -15.07 11.50 0.10
CA VAL A 150 -13.61 11.51 -0.07
C VAL A 150 -12.92 10.95 1.16
N GLY A 151 -13.31 11.34 2.36
CA GLY A 151 -12.77 10.83 3.62
C GLY A 151 -12.94 9.30 3.74
N GLN A 152 -14.11 8.78 3.36
CA GLN A 152 -14.36 7.34 3.32
C GLN A 152 -13.46 6.63 2.30
N ALA A 153 -13.30 7.19 1.09
CA ALA A 153 -12.44 6.64 0.06
C ALA A 153 -10.96 6.64 0.49
N VAL A 154 -10.48 7.73 1.10
CA VAL A 154 -9.14 7.85 1.69
C VAL A 154 -8.92 6.79 2.77
N GLY A 155 -9.88 6.61 3.69
CA GLY A 155 -9.83 5.61 4.76
C GLY A 155 -9.88 4.16 4.28
N ARG A 156 -10.35 3.92 3.06
CA ARG A 156 -10.40 2.59 2.42
C ARG A 156 -9.18 2.28 1.54
N ASN A 157 -8.17 3.14 1.54
CA ASN A 157 -6.95 2.90 0.76
C ASN A 157 -6.32 1.55 1.11
N LYS A 158 -6.15 0.70 0.10
CA LYS A 158 -5.58 -0.64 0.25
C LYS A 158 -4.06 -0.67 0.15
N VAL A 159 -3.41 0.39 -0.37
CA VAL A 159 -1.95 0.43 -0.59
C VAL A 159 -1.35 1.56 0.24
N SER A 160 -1.36 1.37 1.56
CA SER A 160 -0.82 2.35 2.51
C SER A 160 0.62 2.74 2.17
N ILE A 161 1.00 3.98 2.43
CA ILE A 161 2.32 4.58 2.18
C ILE A 161 2.54 4.87 0.69
N MET A 162 2.49 3.86 -0.20
CA MET A 162 2.73 4.06 -1.63
C MET A 162 1.61 4.88 -2.29
N ILE A 163 0.35 4.72 -1.84
CA ILE A 163 -0.73 5.67 -2.08
C ILE A 163 -0.84 6.50 -0.79
N PRO A 164 -0.41 7.76 -0.80
CA PRO A 164 -0.07 8.50 0.42
C PRO A 164 -1.29 9.12 1.12
N CYS A 165 -2.22 8.29 1.58
CA CYS A 165 -3.40 8.75 2.33
C CYS A 165 -3.03 9.43 3.67
N HIS A 166 -1.84 9.22 4.21
CA HIS A 166 -1.31 9.92 5.38
C HIS A 166 -1.10 11.43 5.12
N ARG A 167 -0.96 11.87 3.86
CA ARG A 167 -0.79 13.29 3.50
C ARG A 167 -2.11 14.08 3.49
N VAL A 168 -3.25 13.43 3.76
CA VAL A 168 -4.55 14.11 3.82
C VAL A 168 -4.84 14.53 5.25
N ILE A 169 -5.01 15.84 5.49
CA ILE A 169 -5.28 16.43 6.82
C ILE A 169 -6.62 17.15 6.87
N GLY A 170 -7.08 17.51 8.05
CA GLY A 170 -8.23 18.39 8.24
C GLY A 170 -7.97 19.80 7.69
N ALA A 171 -9.03 20.54 7.38
CA ALA A 171 -8.91 21.93 6.91
C ALA A 171 -8.32 22.87 7.96
N ASP A 172 -8.42 22.50 9.24
CA ASP A 172 -7.82 23.17 10.40
C ASP A 172 -6.40 22.70 10.70
N GLY A 173 -5.81 21.83 9.86
CA GLY A 173 -4.51 21.21 10.07
C GLY A 173 -4.52 19.99 10.98
N SER A 174 -5.68 19.58 11.50
CA SER A 174 -5.77 18.43 12.42
C SER A 174 -5.47 17.11 11.71
N LEU A 175 -4.82 16.19 12.43
CA LEU A 175 -4.59 14.83 11.97
C LEU A 175 -5.83 13.99 12.26
N THR A 176 -6.74 13.95 11.31
CA THR A 176 -7.97 13.16 11.40
C THR A 176 -7.87 11.87 10.57
N GLY A 177 -8.54 10.83 11.05
CA GLY A 177 -8.88 9.61 10.32
C GLY A 177 -7.75 8.97 9.48
N TYR A 178 -7.01 8.03 10.07
CA TYR A 178 -6.06 7.20 9.34
C TYR A 178 -6.30 5.72 9.69
N ALA A 179 -6.40 4.87 8.68
CA ALA A 179 -6.69 3.45 8.90
C ALA A 179 -5.64 2.76 9.78
N GLY A 180 -4.39 3.17 9.67
CA GLY A 180 -3.28 2.69 10.48
C GLY A 180 -3.09 3.41 11.83
N GLY A 181 -3.98 4.35 12.19
CA GLY A 181 -3.87 5.15 13.43
C GLY A 181 -3.09 6.45 13.26
N VAL A 182 -3.47 7.44 14.07
CA VAL A 182 -2.93 8.82 13.97
C VAL A 182 -1.44 8.89 14.27
N GLU A 183 -0.93 8.05 15.16
CA GLU A 183 0.49 7.99 15.52
C GLU A 183 1.36 7.62 14.32
N ARG A 184 0.96 6.61 13.54
CA ARG A 184 1.66 6.23 12.30
C ARG A 184 1.57 7.33 11.24
N LYS A 185 0.42 8.00 11.15
CA LYS A 185 0.26 9.14 10.24
C LYS A 185 1.23 10.26 10.58
N GLN A 186 1.32 10.64 11.85
CA GLN A 186 2.27 11.64 12.32
C GLN A 186 3.71 11.23 12.01
N PHE A 187 4.08 9.97 12.33
CA PHE A 187 5.42 9.46 12.04
C PHE A 187 5.78 9.58 10.54
N LEU A 188 4.84 9.22 9.64
CA LEU A 188 5.08 9.30 8.21
C LEU A 188 5.21 10.75 7.72
N LEU A 189 4.42 11.67 8.25
CA LEU A 189 4.53 13.10 7.94
C LEU A 189 5.87 13.67 8.42
N ASP A 190 6.29 13.33 9.64
CA ASP A 190 7.59 13.74 10.19
C ASP A 190 8.76 13.11 9.42
N LEU A 191 8.59 11.87 8.95
CA LEU A 191 9.58 11.19 8.09
C LEU A 191 9.76 11.93 6.77
N GLU A 192 8.68 12.47 6.19
CA GLU A 192 8.67 13.17 4.92
C GLU A 192 9.01 14.67 5.03
N GLU A 193 9.08 15.21 6.25
CA GLU A 193 9.38 16.62 6.45
C GLU A 193 10.75 16.97 5.82
N PRO A 194 10.82 18.03 4.99
CA PRO A 194 12.07 18.50 4.41
C PRO A 194 13.13 18.80 5.48
N GLU A 195 14.39 18.52 5.17
CA GLU A 195 15.51 18.68 6.12
C GLU A 195 15.64 20.11 6.63
N GLU A 196 15.45 21.09 5.75
CA GLU A 196 15.50 22.51 6.08
C GLU A 196 14.45 22.92 7.13
N VAL A 197 13.24 22.37 7.04
CA VAL A 197 12.15 22.64 8.01
C VAL A 197 12.45 21.97 9.34
N ARG A 198 13.00 20.77 9.33
CA ARG A 198 13.36 20.01 10.52
C ARG A 198 14.53 20.69 11.27
N GLU A 199 15.55 21.15 10.54
CA GLU A 199 16.69 21.87 11.13
C GLU A 199 16.26 23.19 11.75
N ALA A 200 15.33 23.93 11.13
CA ALA A 200 14.81 25.19 11.65
C ALA A 200 14.04 25.04 12.99
N ARG A 201 13.59 23.84 13.33
CA ARG A 201 12.93 23.54 14.64
C ARG A 201 13.91 23.26 15.77
N LEU A 202 15.18 23.04 15.47
CA LEU A 202 16.21 22.72 16.48
C LEU A 202 16.89 23.98 17.03
N PHE A 203 16.57 25.15 16.48
CA PHE A 203 17.07 26.47 16.89
C PHE A 203 15.91 27.40 17.25
#